data_b034edf678f44323c31e006568bfc18b
#
_entry.id   b034edf678f44323c31e006568bfc18b
#
_cell.length_a   1.000
_cell.length_b   1.000
_cell.length_c   1.000
_cell.angle_alpha   90.00
_cell.angle_beta   90.00
_cell.angle_gamma   90.00
#
_symmetry.space_group_name_H-M   'P 1'
#
loop_
_entity.id
_entity.type
_entity.pdbx_description
1 polymer ?
#
loop_
_entity_poly.entity_id
_entity_poly.type
_entity_poly.pdbx_seq_one_letter_code
_entity_poly.pdbx_strand_id
1 'polypeptide(L)'
;MPRVSRRTAIAVGLTVAAASAVPIQAKAAMYGPDEGEAMEGMEGVRRIALSERETKISGFKTVRLLDLVFQPGAKFPESPMEPMICHMMEGELQIANNGDPFTAKKNDVWTCNAGGTEGAENTAGEPAVMRVAQLIA
;
A
#
# COMPACT_ATOMS: atom_id res chain seq x y z
N MET A 1 -48.67 -18.49 -1.07
CA MET A 1 -48.26 -17.08 -0.98
C MET A 1 -46.86 -16.89 -0.39
N PRO A 2 -46.39 -17.63 0.61
CA PRO A 2 -45.03 -17.43 1.12
C PRO A 2 -43.92 -17.57 0.07
N ARG A 3 -44.14 -18.30 -0.99
CA ARG A 3 -43.17 -18.54 -2.06
C ARG A 3 -42.87 -17.31 -2.92
N VAL A 4 -43.82 -16.43 -3.12
CA VAL A 4 -43.67 -15.21 -3.91
C VAL A 4 -42.83 -14.20 -3.17
N SER A 5 -43.04 -14.10 -1.88
CA SER A 5 -42.27 -13.20 -1.00
C SER A 5 -40.78 -13.59 -0.96
N ARG A 6 -40.47 -14.88 -0.97
CA ARG A 6 -39.06 -15.33 -0.98
C ARG A 6 -38.34 -14.99 -2.28
N ARG A 7 -39.02 -15.10 -3.40
CA ARG A 7 -38.45 -14.75 -4.71
C ARG A 7 -38.20 -13.24 -4.81
N THR A 8 -39.10 -12.47 -4.31
CA THR A 8 -38.95 -11.02 -4.28
C THR A 8 -37.77 -10.58 -3.39
N ALA A 9 -37.58 -11.22 -2.25
CA ALA A 9 -36.45 -10.93 -1.39
C ALA A 9 -35.10 -11.25 -2.06
N ILE A 10 -35.01 -12.34 -2.81
CA ILE A 10 -33.81 -12.70 -3.56
C ILE A 10 -33.53 -11.68 -4.66
N ALA A 11 -34.56 -11.26 -5.39
CA ALA A 11 -34.39 -10.25 -6.43
C ALA A 11 -33.91 -8.91 -5.87
N VAL A 12 -34.41 -8.49 -4.72
CA VAL A 12 -33.97 -7.26 -4.04
C VAL A 12 -32.49 -7.39 -3.60
N GLY A 13 -32.11 -8.54 -3.07
CA GLY A 13 -30.72 -8.79 -2.70
C GLY A 13 -29.76 -8.69 -3.88
N LEU A 14 -30.13 -9.26 -5.02
CA LEU A 14 -29.34 -9.18 -6.25
C LEU A 14 -29.25 -7.76 -6.79
N THR A 15 -30.32 -6.99 -6.71
CA THR A 15 -30.35 -5.59 -7.15
C THR A 15 -29.42 -4.74 -6.31
N VAL A 16 -29.41 -4.93 -4.99
CA VAL A 16 -28.51 -4.20 -4.08
C VAL A 16 -27.06 -4.56 -4.39
N ALA A 17 -26.74 -5.82 -4.62
CA ALA A 17 -25.38 -6.23 -4.98
C ALA A 17 -24.93 -5.61 -6.32
N ALA A 18 -25.82 -5.55 -7.31
CA ALA A 18 -25.53 -4.92 -8.60
C ALA A 18 -25.35 -3.41 -8.49
N ALA A 19 -26.12 -2.75 -7.61
CA ALA A 19 -26.01 -1.31 -7.38
C ALA A 19 -24.71 -0.91 -6.65
N SER A 20 -24.02 -1.86 -6.02
CA SER A 20 -22.75 -1.64 -5.30
C SER A 20 -21.51 -1.74 -6.20
N ALA A 21 -21.69 -1.59 -7.52
CA ALA A 21 -20.57 -1.66 -8.48
C ALA A 21 -19.63 -0.43 -8.43
N VAL A 22 -19.99 0.62 -7.71
CA VAL A 22 -19.13 1.81 -7.51
C VAL A 22 -17.93 1.40 -6.64
N PRO A 23 -16.68 1.61 -7.10
CA PRO A 23 -15.53 1.26 -6.30
C PRO A 23 -15.51 2.05 -4.99
N ILE A 24 -15.47 1.35 -3.88
CA ILE A 24 -15.31 1.93 -2.55
C ILE A 24 -13.88 1.62 -2.12
N GLN A 25 -13.14 2.65 -1.73
CA GLN A 25 -11.81 2.46 -1.20
C GLN A 25 -11.89 1.68 0.13
N ALA A 26 -11.14 0.58 0.19
CA ALA A 26 -11.05 -0.21 1.39
C ALA A 26 -10.21 0.52 2.44
N LYS A 27 -10.57 0.34 3.70
CA LYS A 27 -9.84 0.87 4.84
C LYS A 27 -8.77 -0.12 5.27
N ALA A 28 -7.52 0.33 5.39
CA ALA A 28 -6.47 -0.41 6.07
C ALA A 28 -6.74 -0.41 7.59
N ALA A 29 -6.27 -1.42 8.34
CA ALA A 29 -6.44 -1.47 9.78
C ALA A 29 -5.76 -0.29 10.50
N MET A 30 -4.60 0.16 9.97
CA MET A 30 -3.83 1.27 10.55
C MET A 30 -4.33 2.65 10.12
N TYR A 31 -4.91 2.77 8.92
CA TYR A 31 -5.22 4.06 8.29
C TYR A 31 -6.57 4.04 7.60
N GLY A 32 -7.27 5.19 7.65
CA GLY A 32 -8.44 5.42 6.82
C GLY A 32 -8.05 5.61 5.34
N PRO A 33 -9.00 5.48 4.40
CA PRO A 33 -8.71 5.54 2.97
C PRO A 33 -8.22 6.90 2.47
N ASP A 34 -8.48 7.97 3.21
CA ASP A 34 -8.10 9.34 2.84
C ASP A 34 -6.98 9.93 3.71
N GLU A 35 -6.42 9.14 4.63
CA GLU A 35 -5.31 9.61 5.45
C GLU A 35 -4.02 9.76 4.64
N GLY A 36 -3.23 10.78 5.02
CA GLY A 36 -1.97 11.07 4.37
C GLY A 36 -2.13 11.85 3.08
N GLU A 37 -1.09 11.89 2.29
CA GLU A 37 -1.03 12.60 1.02
C GLU A 37 -1.15 11.64 -0.15
N ALA A 38 -2.00 12.00 -1.12
CA ALA A 38 -2.03 11.30 -2.40
C ALA A 38 -0.68 11.50 -3.11
N MET A 39 -0.14 10.44 -3.69
CA MET A 39 1.10 10.52 -4.45
C MET A 39 0.77 10.82 -5.91
N GLU A 40 1.38 11.87 -6.45
CA GLU A 40 1.15 12.30 -7.82
C GLU A 40 1.52 11.19 -8.82
N GLY A 41 0.61 10.92 -9.75
CA GLY A 41 0.81 9.90 -10.77
C GLY A 41 0.69 8.45 -10.27
N MET A 42 0.33 8.24 -9.01
CA MET A 42 0.20 6.91 -8.41
C MET A 42 -1.18 6.76 -7.77
N GLU A 43 -2.17 6.42 -8.59
CA GLU A 43 -3.53 6.21 -8.09
C GLU A 43 -3.59 5.09 -7.06
N GLY A 44 -4.24 5.34 -5.93
CA GLY A 44 -4.40 4.37 -4.87
C GLY A 44 -3.22 4.23 -3.92
N VAL A 45 -2.16 5.02 -4.10
CA VAL A 45 -1.03 5.07 -3.17
C VAL A 45 -1.05 6.37 -2.39
N ARG A 46 -0.97 6.28 -1.07
CA ARG A 46 -0.92 7.44 -0.17
C ARG A 46 0.31 7.35 0.73
N ARG A 47 0.89 8.51 1.02
CA ARG A 47 2.07 8.65 1.85
C ARG A 47 1.69 9.24 3.21
N ILE A 48 2.10 8.58 4.28
CA ILE A 48 1.93 9.03 5.65
C ILE A 48 3.31 9.40 6.22
N ALA A 49 3.57 10.65 6.43
CA ALA A 49 4.81 11.10 7.08
C ALA A 49 4.72 10.83 8.59
N LEU A 50 5.69 10.13 9.15
CA LEU A 50 5.70 9.75 10.56
C LEU A 50 6.72 10.57 11.36
N SER A 51 7.99 10.57 10.97
CA SER A 51 9.05 11.19 11.73
C SER A 51 10.26 11.49 10.86
N GLU A 52 11.03 12.50 11.27
CA GLU A 52 12.29 12.84 10.64
C GLU A 52 13.26 13.33 11.71
N ARG A 53 14.50 12.88 11.63
CA ARG A 53 15.53 13.23 12.61
C ARG A 53 16.92 13.17 12.00
N GLU A 54 17.86 13.91 12.57
CA GLU A 54 19.26 13.73 12.25
C GLU A 54 19.70 12.31 12.58
N THR A 55 20.47 11.71 11.68
CA THR A 55 21.06 10.40 11.91
C THR A 55 22.49 10.50 12.38
N LYS A 56 22.94 9.53 13.16
CA LYS A 56 24.34 9.34 13.54
C LYS A 56 25.05 8.30 12.66
N ILE A 57 24.38 7.80 11.62
CA ILE A 57 24.97 6.87 10.67
C ILE A 57 25.89 7.65 9.73
N SER A 58 27.15 7.25 9.68
CA SER A 58 28.15 7.89 8.82
C SER A 58 27.72 7.86 7.34
N GLY A 59 27.89 9.01 6.68
CA GLY A 59 27.52 9.17 5.26
C GLY A 59 26.10 9.69 5.04
N PHE A 60 25.29 9.81 6.08
CA PHE A 60 23.92 10.33 5.99
C PHE A 60 23.68 11.45 6.98
N LYS A 61 22.77 12.36 6.64
CA LYS A 61 22.36 13.47 7.51
C LYS A 61 21.06 13.19 8.24
N THR A 62 20.11 12.58 7.56
CA THR A 62 18.72 12.47 8.01
C THR A 62 18.21 11.05 7.87
N VAL A 63 17.44 10.59 8.86
CA VAL A 63 16.56 9.43 8.74
C VAL A 63 15.13 9.91 8.69
N ARG A 64 14.38 9.42 7.71
CA ARG A 64 12.95 9.74 7.53
C ARG A 64 12.12 8.47 7.58
N LEU A 65 11.11 8.47 8.46
CA LEU A 65 10.18 7.36 8.59
C LEU A 65 8.83 7.75 7.99
N LEU A 66 8.29 6.89 7.14
CA LEU A 66 7.00 7.08 6.50
C LEU A 66 6.31 5.74 6.26
N ASP A 67 4.99 5.79 6.08
CA ASP A 67 4.24 4.65 5.60
C ASP A 67 3.68 4.95 4.21
N LEU A 68 3.67 3.93 3.35
CA LEU A 68 2.97 3.94 2.07
C LEU A 68 1.78 3.01 2.18
N VAL A 69 0.60 3.52 1.85
CA VAL A 69 -0.65 2.76 1.87
C VAL A 69 -1.06 2.50 0.44
N PHE A 70 -1.22 1.22 0.10
CA PHE A 70 -1.59 0.76 -1.24
C PHE A 70 -3.00 0.20 -1.23
N GLN A 71 -3.92 0.82 -1.96
CA GLN A 71 -5.22 0.22 -2.21
C GLN A 71 -5.09 -0.99 -3.16
N PRO A 72 -6.05 -1.92 -3.17
CA PRO A 72 -6.06 -2.98 -4.16
C PRO A 72 -5.91 -2.45 -5.59
N GLY A 73 -4.99 -3.04 -6.35
CA GLY A 73 -4.66 -2.61 -7.71
C GLY A 73 -3.68 -1.46 -7.82
N ALA A 74 -3.32 -0.82 -6.70
CA ALA A 74 -2.38 0.30 -6.72
C ALA A 74 -0.96 -0.16 -7.05
N LYS A 75 -0.24 0.67 -7.79
CA LYS A 75 1.11 0.38 -8.24
C LYS A 75 2.04 1.57 -8.04
N PHE A 76 3.19 1.29 -7.45
CA PHE A 76 4.34 2.17 -7.42
C PHE A 76 5.31 1.67 -8.49
N PRO A 77 5.51 2.40 -9.61
CA PRO A 77 6.38 1.91 -10.68
C PRO A 77 7.82 1.83 -10.24
N GLU A 78 8.60 0.94 -10.85
CA GLU A 78 10.03 0.83 -10.58
C GLU A 78 10.71 2.19 -10.75
N SER A 79 11.38 2.63 -9.71
CA SER A 79 11.99 3.96 -9.65
C SER A 79 13.30 3.91 -8.86
N PRO A 80 14.26 4.78 -9.18
CA PRO A 80 15.47 4.90 -8.37
C PRO A 80 15.12 5.28 -6.93
N MET A 81 15.80 4.65 -5.98
CA MET A 81 15.50 4.79 -4.55
C MET A 81 16.70 5.34 -3.77
N GLU A 82 16.40 6.05 -2.69
CA GLU A 82 17.35 6.33 -1.63
C GLU A 82 17.65 5.03 -0.86
N PRO A 83 18.80 4.95 -0.17
CA PRO A 83 19.03 3.85 0.75
C PRO A 83 17.91 3.79 1.79
N MET A 84 17.31 2.64 1.95
CA MET A 84 16.17 2.50 2.86
C MET A 84 15.99 1.08 3.38
N ILE A 85 15.29 1.00 4.50
CA ILE A 85 14.81 -0.26 5.07
C ILE A 85 13.29 -0.26 4.91
N CYS A 86 12.76 -1.31 4.32
CA CYS A 86 11.32 -1.50 4.13
C CYS A 86 10.81 -2.61 5.04
N HIS A 87 9.63 -2.41 5.60
CA HIS A 87 8.98 -3.33 6.50
C HIS A 87 7.48 -3.42 6.18
N MET A 88 6.99 -4.62 5.86
CA MET A 88 5.56 -4.84 5.66
C MET A 88 4.82 -4.82 7.00
N MET A 89 3.94 -3.85 7.14
CA MET A 89 3.13 -3.68 8.35
C MET A 89 1.79 -4.38 8.24
N GLU A 90 1.20 -4.41 7.05
CA GLU A 90 -0.15 -4.90 6.81
C GLU A 90 -0.30 -5.32 5.34
N GLY A 91 -1.03 -6.41 5.11
CA GLY A 91 -1.31 -6.91 3.76
C GLY A 91 -0.12 -7.54 3.05
N GLU A 92 -0.17 -7.58 1.73
CA GLU A 92 0.87 -8.13 0.87
C GLU A 92 1.15 -7.19 -0.30
N LEU A 93 2.39 -7.15 -0.75
CA LEU A 93 2.79 -6.44 -1.97
C LEU A 93 3.67 -7.34 -2.83
N GLN A 94 3.51 -7.21 -4.14
CA GLN A 94 4.48 -7.72 -5.09
C GLN A 94 5.58 -6.68 -5.24
N ILE A 95 6.80 -7.05 -4.88
CA ILE A 95 7.96 -6.15 -4.90
C ILE A 95 8.88 -6.55 -6.04
N ALA A 96 9.41 -5.56 -6.74
CA ALA A 96 10.53 -5.72 -7.66
C ALA A 96 11.70 -4.90 -7.11
N ASN A 97 12.70 -5.57 -6.58
CA ASN A 97 13.88 -4.94 -5.97
C ASN A 97 15.09 -5.21 -6.86
N ASN A 98 15.61 -4.17 -7.52
CA ASN A 98 16.66 -4.31 -8.54
C ASN A 98 16.33 -5.37 -9.60
N GLY A 99 15.06 -5.44 -9.98
CA GLY A 99 14.57 -6.42 -10.92
C GLY A 99 14.25 -7.81 -10.34
N ASP A 100 14.62 -8.08 -9.08
CA ASP A 100 14.30 -9.35 -8.42
C ASP A 100 12.89 -9.30 -7.81
N PRO A 101 11.95 -10.13 -8.31
CA PRO A 101 10.59 -10.14 -7.80
C PRO A 101 10.46 -11.01 -6.56
N PHE A 102 9.68 -10.53 -5.58
CA PHE A 102 9.23 -11.33 -4.45
C PHE A 102 7.90 -10.80 -3.90
N THR A 103 7.21 -11.62 -3.13
CA THR A 103 6.01 -11.22 -2.42
C THR A 103 6.39 -10.84 -0.99
N ALA A 104 6.18 -9.58 -0.64
CA ALA A 104 6.35 -9.10 0.74
C ALA A 104 5.07 -9.36 1.53
N LYS A 105 5.20 -10.05 2.64
CA LYS A 105 4.11 -10.38 3.57
C LYS A 105 4.35 -9.69 4.90
N LYS A 106 3.33 -9.61 5.73
CA LYS A 106 3.41 -8.98 7.04
C LYS A 106 4.65 -9.42 7.82
N ASN A 107 5.38 -8.46 8.34
CA ASN A 107 6.64 -8.57 9.06
C ASN A 107 7.88 -8.91 8.23
N ASP A 108 7.77 -9.04 6.92
CA ASP A 108 8.94 -9.10 6.07
C ASP A 108 9.70 -7.78 6.08
N VAL A 109 11.02 -7.87 6.02
CA VAL A 109 11.93 -6.72 5.95
C VAL A 109 12.90 -6.90 4.79
N TRP A 110 13.18 -5.82 4.09
CA TRP A 110 14.19 -5.80 3.02
C TRP A 110 14.80 -4.39 2.90
N THR A 111 15.82 -4.27 2.08
CA THR A 111 16.54 -3.01 1.93
C THR A 111 16.70 -2.65 0.45
N CYS A 112 16.81 -1.34 0.20
CA CYS A 112 17.24 -0.80 -1.09
C CYS A 112 18.55 -0.04 -0.91
N ASN A 113 19.44 -0.19 -1.89
CA ASN A 113 20.71 0.54 -1.95
C ASN A 113 20.54 1.89 -2.63
N ALA A 114 21.48 2.80 -2.40
CA ALA A 114 21.60 4.01 -3.19
C ALA A 114 21.74 3.66 -4.68
N GLY A 115 20.93 4.28 -5.52
CA GLY A 115 20.93 4.01 -6.96
C GLY A 115 20.25 2.72 -7.38
N GLY A 116 19.79 1.90 -6.43
CA GLY A 116 18.94 0.74 -6.71
C GLY A 116 17.55 1.17 -7.14
N THR A 117 16.79 0.26 -7.72
CA THR A 117 15.40 0.50 -8.12
C THR A 117 14.45 -0.36 -7.32
N GLU A 118 13.25 0.17 -7.06
CA GLU A 118 12.17 -0.60 -6.47
C GLU A 118 10.84 -0.22 -7.07
N GLY A 119 10.01 -1.23 -7.26
CA GLY A 119 8.60 -1.08 -7.57
C GLY A 119 7.75 -1.95 -6.65
N ALA A 120 6.51 -1.59 -6.49
CA ALA A 120 5.56 -2.32 -5.66
C ALA A 120 4.16 -2.31 -6.28
N GLU A 121 3.44 -3.41 -6.16
CA GLU A 121 2.07 -3.53 -6.65
C GLU A 121 1.21 -4.32 -5.66
N ASN A 122 0.05 -3.80 -5.36
CA ASN A 122 -0.94 -4.52 -4.56
C ASN A 122 -1.88 -5.32 -5.47
N THR A 123 -1.61 -6.60 -5.62
CA THR A 123 -2.46 -7.52 -6.40
C THR A 123 -3.47 -8.28 -5.54
N ALA A 124 -3.46 -8.03 -4.22
CA ALA A 124 -4.41 -8.63 -3.29
C ALA A 124 -5.72 -7.83 -3.23
N GLY A 125 -6.72 -8.38 -2.60
CA GLY A 125 -8.04 -7.76 -2.46
C GLY A 125 -8.18 -6.82 -1.27
N GLU A 126 -7.11 -6.59 -0.50
CA GLU A 126 -7.11 -5.76 0.70
C GLU A 126 -5.99 -4.73 0.65
N PRO A 127 -6.11 -3.60 1.37
CA PRO A 127 -5.05 -2.61 1.46
C PRO A 127 -3.76 -3.18 2.05
N ALA A 128 -2.64 -2.64 1.62
CA ALA A 128 -1.32 -2.97 2.14
C ALA A 128 -0.64 -1.72 2.69
N VAL A 129 0.14 -1.88 3.75
CA VAL A 129 0.94 -0.82 4.37
C VAL A 129 2.38 -1.25 4.43
N MET A 130 3.24 -0.47 3.80
CA MET A 130 4.69 -0.65 3.81
C MET A 130 5.33 0.51 4.56
N ARG A 131 6.07 0.20 5.62
CA ARG A 131 6.85 1.19 6.36
C ARG A 131 8.24 1.32 5.77
N VAL A 132 8.69 2.54 5.63
CA VAL A 132 9.98 2.85 5.00
C VAL A 132 10.78 3.76 5.93
N ALA A 133 12.01 3.36 6.24
CA ALA A 133 13.00 4.21 6.87
C ALA A 133 14.05 4.59 5.83
N GLN A 134 14.02 5.84 5.37
CA GLN A 134 14.94 6.37 4.36
C GLN A 134 16.16 6.99 5.03
N LEU A 135 17.33 6.74 4.46
CA LEU A 135 18.57 7.40 4.84
C LEU A 135 18.92 8.45 3.76
N ILE A 136 19.02 9.70 4.17
CA ILE A 136 19.21 10.83 3.27
C ILE A 136 20.58 11.47 3.54
N ALA A 137 21.35 11.61 2.47
CA ALA A 137 22.67 12.23 2.52
C ALA A 137 22.63 13.74 2.75
#